data_30a667d7a72ddd7b139ca5273f0dd584
#
_entry.id   30a667d7a72ddd7b139ca5273f0dd584
#
_cell.length_a   1.000
_cell.length_b   1.000
_cell.length_c   1.000
_cell.angle_alpha   90.00
_cell.angle_beta   90.00
_cell.angle_gamma   90.00
#
_symmetry.space_group_name_H-M   'P 1'
#
loop_
_entity.id
_entity.type
_entity.pdbx_description
1 polymer ?
#
loop_
_entity_poly.entity_id
_entity_poly.type
_entity_poly.pdbx_seq_one_letter_code
_entity_poly.pdbx_strand_id
1 'polypeptide(L)'
;MRPEPVQYRAWADAAARALQRWYNPRTGLWKTAGWWNCANALTALIQHSQRTDKRRYLSVIETTFGRAQRVNPGFSNEYYDDDGWWALAWIAAFDLIGDEKYLDVARKLFAGMAAGWDDTCGGGLWWTRAKTYKNAIANELFLLTAGRLHQRTTDPAHRASGYLDRALREWQWFNASGLIGPAGLVNDGLTADCANNGGPAWTYNQGVIIGGLTVLHEITGDGAYLGQAEAIAAAALRDLTVPPGILAEPDERPGAARNGDQPQFKGIFIRNLYELNRHSPRAEYRDFILTNATSLWRNARNRRDQVGLAWTGPFDRADVARQGSALDALNAAVGVTDPGPGNTP
;
A
#
# COMPACT_ATOMS: atom_id res chain seq x y z
N MET A 1 3.86 -14.40 25.23
CA MET A 1 5.16 -14.73 24.62
C MET A 1 5.10 -14.36 23.15
N ARG A 2 6.07 -13.61 22.64
CA ARG A 2 6.16 -13.28 21.20
C ARG A 2 6.49 -14.54 20.42
N PRO A 3 5.93 -14.70 19.20
CA PRO A 3 6.28 -15.80 18.30
C PRO A 3 7.75 -15.72 17.84
N GLU A 4 8.33 -16.88 17.57
CA GLU A 4 9.64 -16.98 16.94
C GLU A 4 9.58 -16.60 15.44
N PRO A 5 10.68 -16.16 14.81
CA PRO A 5 10.72 -15.79 13.39
C PRO A 5 10.15 -16.86 12.46
N VAL A 6 10.45 -18.12 12.70
CA VAL A 6 9.94 -19.26 11.92
C VAL A 6 8.41 -19.36 11.96
N GLN A 7 7.76 -18.92 13.04
CA GLN A 7 6.31 -18.92 13.15
C GLN A 7 5.66 -17.85 12.27
N TYR A 8 6.24 -16.65 12.21
CA TYR A 8 5.72 -15.59 11.30
C TYR A 8 5.82 -16.02 9.84
N ARG A 9 6.90 -16.68 9.43
CA ARG A 9 7.05 -17.24 8.09
C ARG A 9 5.98 -18.30 7.81
N ALA A 10 5.74 -19.23 8.73
CA ALA A 10 4.69 -20.25 8.59
C ALA A 10 3.29 -19.63 8.49
N TRP A 11 3.02 -18.56 9.24
CA TRP A 11 1.75 -17.82 9.19
C TRP A 11 1.56 -17.06 7.87
N ALA A 12 2.60 -16.38 7.38
CA ALA A 12 2.57 -15.73 6.08
C ALA A 12 2.33 -16.73 4.95
N ASP A 13 2.99 -17.89 5.00
CA ASP A 13 2.78 -18.99 4.04
C ASP A 13 1.33 -19.51 4.07
N ALA A 14 0.75 -19.69 5.25
CA ALA A 14 -0.63 -20.14 5.39
C ALA A 14 -1.63 -19.05 4.89
N ALA A 15 -1.38 -17.79 5.21
CA ALA A 15 -2.20 -16.67 4.75
C ALA A 15 -2.13 -16.52 3.22
N ALA A 16 -0.96 -16.66 2.60
CA ALA A 16 -0.80 -16.62 1.15
C ALA A 16 -1.56 -17.78 0.46
N ARG A 17 -1.48 -19.00 1.01
CA ARG A 17 -2.29 -20.14 0.52
C ARG A 17 -3.79 -19.89 0.68
N ALA A 18 -4.21 -19.28 1.78
CA ALA A 18 -5.62 -18.93 1.99
C ALA A 18 -6.09 -17.88 0.97
N LEU A 19 -5.28 -16.87 0.66
CA LEU A 19 -5.58 -15.86 -0.36
C LEU A 19 -5.80 -16.49 -1.75
N GLN A 20 -5.03 -17.52 -2.10
CA GLN A 20 -5.15 -18.20 -3.39
C GLN A 20 -6.46 -18.97 -3.58
N ARG A 21 -7.23 -19.25 -2.53
CA ARG A 21 -8.55 -19.92 -2.66
C ARG A 21 -9.58 -19.08 -3.44
N TRP A 22 -9.40 -17.78 -3.50
CA TRP A 22 -10.24 -16.86 -4.28
C TRP A 22 -9.69 -16.56 -5.67
N TYR A 23 -8.45 -16.97 -5.98
CA TYR A 23 -7.87 -16.71 -7.28
C TYR A 23 -8.60 -17.46 -8.40
N ASN A 24 -8.95 -16.74 -9.47
CA ASN A 24 -9.57 -17.31 -10.66
C ASN A 24 -8.57 -17.27 -11.83
N PRO A 25 -7.95 -18.39 -12.20
CA PRO A 25 -6.96 -18.42 -13.27
C PRO A 25 -7.56 -18.10 -14.65
N ARG A 26 -8.89 -18.16 -14.83
CA ARG A 26 -9.54 -17.81 -16.11
C ARG A 26 -9.57 -16.29 -16.35
N THR A 27 -9.70 -15.50 -15.28
CA THR A 27 -9.72 -14.03 -15.35
C THR A 27 -8.41 -13.40 -14.96
N GLY A 28 -7.54 -14.11 -14.23
CA GLY A 28 -6.34 -13.55 -13.61
C GLY A 28 -6.63 -12.66 -12.40
N LEU A 29 -7.83 -12.72 -11.83
CA LEU A 29 -8.28 -11.87 -10.72
C LEU A 29 -8.80 -12.72 -9.56
N TRP A 30 -8.94 -12.11 -8.40
CA TRP A 30 -9.51 -12.74 -7.21
C TRP A 30 -11.01 -12.48 -7.15
N LYS A 31 -11.81 -13.52 -6.88
CA LYS A 31 -13.23 -13.39 -6.55
C LYS A 31 -13.40 -12.62 -5.25
N THR A 32 -14.51 -11.93 -5.06
CA THR A 32 -14.81 -11.12 -3.87
C THR A 32 -13.93 -9.86 -3.69
N ALA A 33 -13.13 -9.51 -4.68
CA ALA A 33 -12.28 -8.33 -4.69
C ALA A 33 -12.74 -7.34 -5.75
N GLY A 34 -12.62 -6.04 -5.46
CA GLY A 34 -12.66 -4.97 -6.43
C GLY A 34 -11.38 -4.94 -7.29
N TRP A 35 -11.35 -4.06 -8.27
CA TRP A 35 -10.25 -3.95 -9.21
C TRP A 35 -8.92 -3.62 -8.51
N TRP A 36 -8.89 -2.58 -7.70
CA TRP A 36 -7.72 -2.14 -6.95
C TRP A 36 -7.32 -3.13 -5.84
N ASN A 37 -8.29 -3.85 -5.23
CA ASN A 37 -8.01 -4.89 -4.24
C ASN A 37 -7.24 -6.06 -4.87
N CYS A 38 -7.50 -6.39 -6.15
CA CYS A 38 -6.72 -7.40 -6.88
C CYS A 38 -5.27 -6.96 -7.07
N ALA A 39 -5.00 -5.69 -7.34
CA ALA A 39 -3.63 -5.16 -7.43
C ALA A 39 -2.90 -5.30 -6.09
N ASN A 40 -3.57 -4.98 -4.97
CA ASN A 40 -2.99 -5.13 -3.63
C ASN A 40 -2.80 -6.61 -3.23
N ALA A 41 -3.73 -7.51 -3.59
CA ALA A 41 -3.56 -8.94 -3.39
C ALA A 41 -2.33 -9.48 -4.16
N LEU A 42 -2.14 -9.03 -5.41
CA LEU A 42 -0.96 -9.35 -6.21
C LEU A 42 0.33 -8.83 -5.56
N THR A 43 0.32 -7.57 -5.11
CA THR A 43 1.46 -6.94 -4.42
C THR A 43 1.85 -7.73 -3.17
N ALA A 44 0.88 -8.10 -2.33
CA ALA A 44 1.12 -8.89 -1.12
C ALA A 44 1.74 -10.26 -1.43
N LEU A 45 1.31 -10.93 -2.50
CA LEU A 45 1.90 -12.20 -2.96
C LEU A 45 3.32 -12.04 -3.54
N ILE A 46 3.56 -10.97 -4.29
CA ILE A 46 4.89 -10.66 -4.81
C ILE A 46 5.86 -10.43 -3.65
N GLN A 47 5.48 -9.61 -2.68
CA GLN A 47 6.29 -9.36 -1.49
C GLN A 47 6.52 -10.62 -0.65
N HIS A 48 5.51 -11.49 -0.54
CA HIS A 48 5.67 -12.78 0.10
C HIS A 48 6.70 -13.64 -0.64
N SER A 49 6.65 -13.68 -1.99
CA SER A 49 7.62 -14.41 -2.82
C SER A 49 9.04 -13.88 -2.67
N GLN A 50 9.21 -12.56 -2.59
CA GLN A 50 10.52 -11.92 -2.37
C GLN A 50 11.17 -12.34 -1.05
N ARG A 51 10.36 -12.59 -0.01
CA ARG A 51 10.83 -12.94 1.35
C ARG A 51 10.93 -14.44 1.62
N THR A 52 10.36 -15.27 0.74
CA THR A 52 10.29 -16.74 0.98
C THR A 52 10.86 -17.53 -0.18
N ASP A 53 10.08 -17.76 -1.22
CA ASP A 53 10.47 -18.49 -2.44
C ASP A 53 10.06 -17.65 -3.67
N LYS A 54 11.03 -17.05 -4.34
CA LYS A 54 10.84 -16.19 -5.50
C LYS A 54 10.05 -16.83 -6.64
N ARG A 55 9.99 -18.16 -6.71
CA ARG A 55 9.33 -18.88 -7.80
C ARG A 55 7.88 -19.25 -7.51
N ARG A 56 7.45 -19.20 -6.28
CA ARG A 56 6.19 -19.80 -5.81
C ARG A 56 4.93 -19.29 -6.51
N TYR A 57 4.88 -17.99 -6.81
CA TYR A 57 3.68 -17.36 -7.40
C TYR A 57 3.92 -16.72 -8.78
N LEU A 58 5.00 -17.08 -9.48
CA LEU A 58 5.31 -16.54 -10.80
C LEU A 58 4.17 -16.77 -11.80
N SER A 59 3.60 -17.98 -11.81
CA SER A 59 2.46 -18.31 -12.69
C SER A 59 1.21 -17.47 -12.40
N VAL A 60 1.01 -17.06 -11.15
CA VAL A 60 -0.10 -16.15 -10.77
C VAL A 60 0.17 -14.77 -11.35
N ILE A 61 1.39 -14.24 -11.22
CA ILE A 61 1.80 -12.93 -11.75
C ILE A 61 1.61 -12.90 -13.28
N GLU A 62 2.14 -13.90 -13.99
CA GLU A 62 2.03 -13.99 -15.44
C GLU A 62 0.57 -14.14 -15.90
N THR A 63 -0.21 -14.97 -15.22
CA THR A 63 -1.62 -15.17 -15.56
C THR A 63 -2.43 -13.90 -15.33
N THR A 64 -2.18 -13.17 -14.24
CA THR A 64 -2.82 -11.88 -13.95
C THR A 64 -2.45 -10.88 -15.03
N PHE A 65 -1.18 -10.77 -15.40
CA PHE A 65 -0.72 -9.87 -16.46
C PHE A 65 -1.41 -10.13 -17.79
N GLY A 66 -1.49 -11.39 -18.22
CA GLY A 66 -2.06 -11.74 -19.52
C GLY A 66 -3.59 -11.71 -19.57
N ARG A 67 -4.28 -11.90 -18.44
CA ARG A 67 -5.74 -12.13 -18.43
C ARG A 67 -6.55 -10.99 -17.85
N ALA A 68 -6.05 -10.30 -16.84
CA ALA A 68 -6.81 -9.21 -16.19
C ALA A 68 -7.07 -8.03 -17.15
N GLN A 69 -6.21 -7.83 -18.15
CA GLN A 69 -6.37 -6.82 -19.20
C GLN A 69 -7.63 -7.02 -20.07
N ARG A 70 -8.28 -8.17 -19.99
CA ARG A 70 -9.59 -8.40 -20.66
C ARG A 70 -10.73 -7.67 -19.93
N VAL A 71 -10.52 -7.34 -18.65
CA VAL A 71 -11.49 -6.58 -17.84
C VAL A 71 -11.23 -5.08 -18.01
N ASN A 72 -10.00 -4.65 -17.75
CA ASN A 72 -9.56 -3.26 -17.96
C ASN A 72 -8.27 -3.27 -18.81
N PRO A 73 -8.36 -2.93 -20.11
CA PRO A 73 -7.21 -2.91 -21.01
C PRO A 73 -6.10 -1.98 -20.49
N GLY A 74 -4.87 -2.46 -20.51
CA GLY A 74 -3.72 -1.71 -19.98
C GLY A 74 -3.76 -1.49 -18.47
N PHE A 75 -4.65 -2.16 -17.73
CA PHE A 75 -4.89 -2.03 -16.28
C PHE A 75 -5.48 -0.69 -15.84
N SER A 76 -5.88 0.18 -16.75
CA SER A 76 -6.43 1.51 -16.45
C SER A 76 -7.95 1.49 -16.45
N ASN A 77 -8.56 2.34 -15.62
CA ASN A 77 -9.99 2.59 -15.57
C ASN A 77 -10.29 4.08 -15.34
N GLU A 78 -11.46 4.43 -14.84
CA GLU A 78 -11.85 5.81 -14.55
C GLU A 78 -11.20 6.41 -13.29
N TYR A 79 -10.60 5.60 -12.42
CA TYR A 79 -10.01 6.00 -11.14
C TYR A 79 -8.48 6.07 -11.25
N TYR A 80 -7.90 7.22 -10.87
CA TYR A 80 -6.46 7.40 -10.91
C TYR A 80 -5.71 6.65 -9.81
N ASP A 81 -6.32 6.46 -8.65
CA ASP A 81 -5.77 5.64 -7.58
C ASP A 81 -5.68 4.16 -7.99
N ASP A 82 -6.66 3.63 -8.73
CA ASP A 82 -6.61 2.29 -9.29
C ASP A 82 -5.41 2.11 -10.23
N ASP A 83 -5.15 3.11 -11.09
CA ASP A 83 -3.95 3.13 -11.94
C ASP A 83 -2.67 3.08 -11.11
N GLY A 84 -2.61 3.84 -10.01
CA GLY A 84 -1.48 3.86 -9.07
C GLY A 84 -1.25 2.50 -8.40
N TRP A 85 -2.31 1.84 -7.92
CA TRP A 85 -2.21 0.52 -7.30
C TRP A 85 -1.66 -0.53 -8.28
N TRP A 86 -2.16 -0.56 -9.52
CA TRP A 86 -1.65 -1.47 -10.54
C TRP A 86 -0.23 -1.12 -10.98
N ALA A 87 0.12 0.16 -11.08
CA ALA A 87 1.49 0.56 -11.37
C ALA A 87 2.47 0.04 -10.31
N LEU A 88 2.16 0.20 -9.02
CA LEU A 88 2.99 -0.32 -7.92
C LEU A 88 3.08 -1.85 -7.93
N ALA A 89 1.99 -2.55 -8.24
CA ALA A 89 2.00 -4.01 -8.37
C ALA A 89 2.94 -4.47 -9.51
N TRP A 90 2.93 -3.77 -10.65
CA TRP A 90 3.80 -4.12 -11.79
C TRP A 90 5.26 -3.71 -11.55
N ILE A 91 5.53 -2.61 -10.84
CA ILE A 91 6.88 -2.28 -10.37
C ILE A 91 7.42 -3.41 -9.48
N ALA A 92 6.62 -3.89 -8.52
CA ALA A 92 7.01 -5.00 -7.66
C ALA A 92 7.25 -6.31 -8.44
N ALA A 93 6.46 -6.57 -9.49
CA ALA A 93 6.66 -7.71 -10.39
C ALA A 93 7.98 -7.59 -11.19
N PHE A 94 8.31 -6.39 -11.68
CA PHE A 94 9.59 -6.11 -12.32
C PHE A 94 10.76 -6.37 -11.34
N ASP A 95 10.66 -5.90 -10.09
CA ASP A 95 11.70 -6.11 -9.07
C ASP A 95 11.93 -7.59 -8.74
N LEU A 96 10.89 -8.41 -8.84
CA LEU A 96 10.99 -9.85 -8.59
C LEU A 96 11.55 -10.63 -9.79
N ILE A 97 11.15 -10.26 -11.02
CA ILE A 97 11.30 -11.07 -12.24
C ILE A 97 12.34 -10.48 -13.19
N GLY A 98 12.47 -9.14 -13.27
CA GLY A 98 13.38 -8.44 -14.18
C GLY A 98 12.85 -8.27 -15.61
N ASP A 99 11.58 -8.56 -15.90
CA ASP A 99 11.00 -8.43 -17.25
C ASP A 99 10.43 -7.02 -17.45
N GLU A 100 11.00 -6.26 -18.39
CA GLU A 100 10.66 -4.87 -18.70
C GLU A 100 9.17 -4.65 -19.04
N LYS A 101 8.47 -5.64 -19.54
CA LYS A 101 7.03 -5.53 -19.85
C LYS A 101 6.20 -5.04 -18.67
N TYR A 102 6.58 -5.40 -17.44
CA TYR A 102 5.89 -4.96 -16.23
C TYR A 102 6.16 -3.48 -15.96
N LEU A 103 7.41 -3.06 -16.11
CA LEU A 103 7.78 -1.67 -15.90
C LEU A 103 7.19 -0.75 -16.99
N ASP A 104 7.07 -1.24 -18.22
CA ASP A 104 6.44 -0.50 -19.33
C ASP A 104 4.95 -0.23 -19.07
N VAL A 105 4.22 -1.19 -18.48
CA VAL A 105 2.83 -0.98 -18.07
C VAL A 105 2.76 0.03 -16.95
N ALA A 106 3.63 -0.05 -15.94
CA ALA A 106 3.68 0.93 -14.85
C ALA A 106 3.96 2.35 -15.36
N ARG A 107 4.88 2.52 -16.33
CA ARG A 107 5.17 3.81 -16.98
C ARG A 107 3.94 4.38 -17.70
N LYS A 108 3.19 3.53 -18.41
CA LYS A 108 1.95 3.94 -19.12
C LYS A 108 0.85 4.36 -18.15
N LEU A 109 0.64 3.61 -17.07
CA LEU A 109 -0.31 3.96 -16.02
C LEU A 109 0.06 5.30 -15.37
N PHE A 110 1.32 5.49 -15.01
CA PHE A 110 1.80 6.75 -14.46
C PHE A 110 1.64 7.93 -15.44
N ALA A 111 1.88 7.73 -16.73
CA ALA A 111 1.65 8.76 -17.74
C ALA A 111 0.16 9.15 -17.82
N GLY A 112 -0.75 8.18 -17.67
CA GLY A 112 -2.20 8.42 -17.56
C GLY A 112 -2.57 9.22 -16.32
N MET A 113 -1.97 8.90 -15.15
CA MET A 113 -2.14 9.67 -13.92
C MET A 113 -1.61 11.10 -14.10
N ALA A 114 -0.42 11.27 -14.66
CA ALA A 114 0.20 12.56 -14.86
C ALA A 114 -0.61 13.52 -15.74
N ALA A 115 -1.39 12.98 -16.69
CA ALA A 115 -2.30 13.76 -17.52
C ALA A 115 -3.54 14.27 -16.73
N GLY A 116 -3.83 13.69 -15.58
CA GLY A 116 -4.92 14.11 -14.69
C GLY A 116 -4.53 15.19 -13.68
N TRP A 117 -3.25 15.52 -13.58
CA TRP A 117 -2.75 16.58 -12.70
C TRP A 117 -3.08 17.96 -13.29
N ASP A 118 -3.64 18.88 -12.49
CA ASP A 118 -3.91 20.25 -12.91
C ASP A 118 -3.79 21.24 -11.74
N ASP A 119 -3.90 22.55 -12.05
CA ASP A 119 -3.68 23.62 -11.08
C ASP A 119 -4.91 23.94 -10.20
N THR A 120 -6.00 23.19 -10.28
CA THR A 120 -7.14 23.34 -9.37
C THR A 120 -6.67 23.05 -7.94
N CYS A 121 -7.08 23.87 -6.99
CA CYS A 121 -6.57 23.86 -5.61
C CYS A 121 -5.04 24.07 -5.50
N GLY A 122 -4.44 24.78 -6.47
CA GLY A 122 -3.01 25.03 -6.51
C GLY A 122 -2.18 23.85 -6.99
N GLY A 123 -2.80 22.72 -7.39
CA GLY A 123 -2.12 21.53 -7.86
C GLY A 123 -2.86 20.23 -7.54
N GLY A 124 -2.18 19.13 -7.79
CA GLY A 124 -2.60 17.78 -7.41
C GLY A 124 -3.45 17.04 -8.43
N LEU A 125 -3.56 15.76 -8.19
CA LEU A 125 -4.31 14.82 -9.00
C LEU A 125 -5.77 14.71 -8.53
N TRP A 126 -6.69 14.53 -9.46
CA TRP A 126 -8.07 14.17 -9.16
C TRP A 126 -8.21 12.70 -8.78
N TRP A 127 -9.25 12.34 -8.03
CA TRP A 127 -9.57 10.94 -7.76
C TRP A 127 -9.97 10.18 -9.04
N THR A 128 -10.83 10.84 -9.85
CA THR A 128 -11.34 10.24 -11.09
C THR A 128 -11.14 11.16 -12.29
N ARG A 129 -11.24 10.58 -13.49
CA ARG A 129 -11.21 11.33 -14.76
C ARG A 129 -12.37 12.32 -14.92
N ALA A 130 -13.45 12.16 -14.13
CA ALA A 130 -14.55 13.13 -14.09
C ALA A 130 -14.19 14.44 -13.36
N LYS A 131 -13.03 14.50 -12.67
CA LYS A 131 -12.51 15.70 -12.01
C LYS A 131 -13.47 16.36 -11.02
N THR A 132 -14.07 15.56 -10.14
CA THR A 132 -15.05 16.06 -9.16
C THR A 132 -14.52 16.09 -7.73
N TYR A 133 -13.41 15.40 -7.44
CA TYR A 133 -12.88 15.26 -6.09
C TYR A 133 -11.36 15.08 -6.11
N LYS A 134 -10.63 15.90 -5.34
CA LYS A 134 -9.20 15.71 -5.06
C LYS A 134 -9.04 15.07 -3.69
N ASN A 135 -8.55 13.84 -3.69
CA ASN A 135 -8.37 13.05 -2.47
C ASN A 135 -6.89 12.77 -2.18
N ALA A 136 -6.61 12.33 -0.97
CA ALA A 136 -5.25 12.03 -0.54
C ALA A 136 -4.67 10.85 -1.33
N ILE A 137 -5.40 9.73 -1.41
CA ILE A 137 -4.84 8.48 -1.94
C ILE A 137 -4.35 8.56 -3.39
N ALA A 138 -5.08 9.23 -4.31
CA ALA A 138 -4.64 9.36 -5.70
C ALA A 138 -3.32 10.13 -5.78
N ASN A 139 -3.17 11.19 -4.97
CA ASN A 139 -1.99 12.03 -4.90
C ASN A 139 -0.79 11.32 -4.25
N GLU A 140 -1.01 10.60 -3.18
CA GLU A 140 0.00 9.78 -2.51
C GLU A 140 0.55 8.68 -3.41
N LEU A 141 -0.34 8.01 -4.16
CA LEU A 141 0.04 6.99 -5.13
C LEU A 141 0.79 7.59 -6.32
N PHE A 142 0.42 8.79 -6.75
CA PHE A 142 1.15 9.50 -7.79
C PHE A 142 2.59 9.78 -7.35
N LEU A 143 2.79 10.33 -6.15
CA LEU A 143 4.11 10.58 -5.57
C LEU A 143 4.93 9.30 -5.44
N LEU A 144 4.36 8.26 -4.80
CA LEU A 144 5.05 6.99 -4.55
C LEU A 144 5.44 6.30 -5.87
N THR A 145 4.50 6.26 -6.84
CA THR A 145 4.76 5.64 -8.16
C THR A 145 5.84 6.40 -8.92
N ALA A 146 5.81 7.74 -8.91
CA ALA A 146 6.84 8.57 -9.53
C ALA A 146 8.23 8.28 -8.95
N GLY A 147 8.35 8.25 -7.61
CA GLY A 147 9.60 7.93 -6.93
C GLY A 147 10.12 6.53 -7.27
N ARG A 148 9.25 5.53 -7.24
CA ARG A 148 9.62 4.15 -7.58
C ARG A 148 10.02 3.97 -9.04
N LEU A 149 9.39 4.68 -9.98
CA LEU A 149 9.79 4.71 -11.39
C LEU A 149 11.13 5.41 -11.57
N HIS A 150 11.38 6.51 -10.86
CA HIS A 150 12.67 7.20 -10.92
C HIS A 150 13.83 6.27 -10.51
N GLN A 151 13.68 5.51 -9.43
CA GLN A 151 14.69 4.56 -8.96
C GLN A 151 15.04 3.47 -9.99
N ARG A 152 14.12 3.16 -10.91
CA ARG A 152 14.27 2.10 -11.93
C ARG A 152 14.55 2.66 -13.33
N THR A 153 14.80 3.95 -13.43
CA THR A 153 15.05 4.62 -14.71
C THR A 153 16.53 4.90 -14.88
N THR A 154 17.22 4.00 -15.59
CA THR A 154 18.63 4.15 -15.95
C THR A 154 18.82 4.80 -17.32
N ASP A 155 17.87 4.62 -18.24
CA ASP A 155 17.90 5.16 -19.59
C ASP A 155 17.69 6.68 -19.59
N PRO A 156 18.60 7.46 -20.20
CA PRO A 156 18.45 8.92 -20.36
C PRO A 156 17.14 9.34 -21.04
N ALA A 157 16.63 8.57 -22.00
CA ALA A 157 15.35 8.84 -22.67
C ALA A 157 14.17 8.79 -21.71
N HIS A 158 14.19 7.88 -20.73
CA HIS A 158 13.18 7.80 -19.69
C HIS A 158 13.42 8.78 -18.53
N ARG A 159 14.65 9.25 -18.31
CA ARG A 159 14.93 10.33 -17.35
C ARG A 159 14.26 11.64 -17.73
N ALA A 160 14.11 11.90 -19.03
CA ALA A 160 13.38 13.06 -19.55
C ALA A 160 11.88 13.06 -19.18
N SER A 161 11.32 11.94 -18.69
CA SER A 161 9.95 11.87 -18.18
C SER A 161 9.71 12.68 -16.88
N GLY A 162 10.79 13.14 -16.22
CA GLY A 162 10.72 14.01 -15.04
C GLY A 162 10.04 13.36 -13.83
N TYR A 163 10.24 12.06 -13.60
CA TYR A 163 9.61 11.36 -12.48
C TYR A 163 9.94 12.01 -11.13
N LEU A 164 11.21 12.33 -10.88
CA LEU A 164 11.61 12.98 -9.63
C LEU A 164 10.98 14.37 -9.50
N ASP A 165 11.03 15.19 -10.57
CA ASP A 165 10.45 16.54 -10.55
C ASP A 165 8.94 16.49 -10.26
N ARG A 166 8.25 15.50 -10.82
CA ARG A 166 6.82 15.28 -10.56
C ARG A 166 6.56 14.83 -9.12
N ALA A 167 7.39 13.96 -8.57
CA ALA A 167 7.27 13.53 -7.18
C ALA A 167 7.53 14.70 -6.21
N LEU A 168 8.55 15.50 -6.46
CA LEU A 168 8.86 16.68 -5.65
C LEU A 168 7.76 17.75 -5.74
N ARG A 169 7.25 18.03 -6.94
CA ARG A 169 6.13 18.95 -7.14
C ARG A 169 4.86 18.47 -6.44
N GLU A 170 4.58 17.18 -6.53
CA GLU A 170 3.43 16.57 -5.84
C GLU A 170 3.55 16.69 -4.32
N TRP A 171 4.71 16.38 -3.76
CA TRP A 171 4.94 16.55 -2.33
C TRP A 171 4.82 18.01 -1.89
N GLN A 172 5.38 18.94 -2.65
CA GLN A 172 5.28 20.36 -2.33
C GLN A 172 3.83 20.82 -2.25
N TRP A 173 3.00 20.39 -3.21
CA TRP A 173 1.57 20.67 -3.20
C TRP A 173 0.85 19.95 -2.06
N PHE A 174 1.09 18.66 -1.88
CA PHE A 174 0.43 17.85 -0.85
C PHE A 174 0.65 18.41 0.55
N ASN A 175 1.89 18.76 0.87
CA ASN A 175 2.27 19.35 2.17
C ASN A 175 1.64 20.72 2.42
N ALA A 176 1.36 21.49 1.37
CA ALA A 176 0.74 22.81 1.46
C ALA A 176 -0.81 22.78 1.34
N SER A 177 -1.40 21.68 0.89
CA SER A 177 -2.83 21.58 0.56
C SER A 177 -3.77 21.56 1.76
N GLY A 178 -3.24 21.32 2.97
CA GLY A 178 -4.04 21.11 4.18
C GLY A 178 -4.56 19.69 4.35
N LEU A 179 -4.20 18.74 3.48
CA LEU A 179 -4.53 17.32 3.64
C LEU A 179 -3.93 16.72 4.91
N ILE A 180 -2.75 17.17 5.34
CA ILE A 180 -2.18 16.84 6.64
C ILE A 180 -2.80 17.79 7.67
N GLY A 181 -3.68 17.26 8.51
CA GLY A 181 -4.39 18.03 9.54
C GLY A 181 -3.51 18.38 10.75
N PRO A 182 -4.02 19.21 11.67
CA PRO A 182 -3.28 19.67 12.85
C PRO A 182 -2.81 18.54 13.79
N ALA A 183 -3.51 17.39 13.77
CA ALA A 183 -3.11 16.19 14.53
C ALA A 183 -1.93 15.44 13.91
N GLY A 184 -1.45 15.84 12.71
CA GLY A 184 -0.41 15.16 11.96
C GLY A 184 -0.93 13.95 11.17
N LEU A 185 -2.24 13.76 11.07
CA LEU A 185 -2.87 12.72 10.26
C LEU A 185 -3.30 13.27 8.91
N VAL A 186 -3.18 12.43 7.89
CA VAL A 186 -3.68 12.71 6.54
C VAL A 186 -5.17 12.45 6.49
N ASN A 187 -5.92 13.44 6.04
CA ASN A 187 -7.35 13.40 5.82
C ASN A 187 -7.70 12.80 4.45
N ASP A 188 -8.96 12.39 4.26
CA ASP A 188 -9.41 11.74 3.02
C ASP A 188 -9.30 12.63 1.77
N GLY A 189 -9.58 13.93 1.89
CA GLY A 189 -9.52 14.80 0.72
C GLY A 189 -9.91 16.26 0.96
N LEU A 190 -10.10 16.98 -0.15
CA LEU A 190 -10.44 18.40 -0.16
C LEU A 190 -11.90 18.63 -0.53
N THR A 191 -12.48 19.73 -0.03
CA THR A 191 -13.78 20.25 -0.49
C THR A 191 -13.65 20.91 -1.88
N ALA A 192 -14.75 21.28 -2.50
CA ALA A 192 -14.76 22.08 -3.73
C ALA A 192 -14.06 23.43 -3.57
N ASP A 193 -14.05 24.00 -2.35
CA ASP A 193 -13.37 25.24 -2.00
C ASP A 193 -11.89 25.02 -1.62
N CYS A 194 -11.34 23.84 -1.92
CA CYS A 194 -9.94 23.49 -1.66
C CYS A 194 -9.53 23.46 -0.18
N ALA A 195 -10.48 23.33 0.73
CA ALA A 195 -10.23 23.14 2.15
C ALA A 195 -10.22 21.65 2.50
N ASN A 196 -9.58 21.28 3.61
CA ASN A 196 -9.67 19.94 4.19
C ASN A 196 -11.14 19.60 4.45
N ASN A 197 -11.62 18.45 3.96
CA ASN A 197 -13.02 18.09 4.04
C ASN A 197 -13.47 17.51 5.40
N GLY A 198 -12.56 17.38 6.38
CA GLY A 198 -12.83 16.78 7.69
C GLY A 198 -13.23 15.30 7.64
N GLY A 199 -12.96 14.61 6.53
CA GLY A 199 -13.27 13.20 6.35
C GLY A 199 -12.37 12.29 7.21
N PRO A 200 -12.60 10.97 7.17
CA PRO A 200 -11.83 10.03 7.98
C PRO A 200 -10.34 10.04 7.66
N ALA A 201 -9.51 9.93 8.69
CA ALA A 201 -8.09 9.65 8.55
C ALA A 201 -7.90 8.12 8.38
N TRP A 202 -8.03 7.63 7.17
CA TRP A 202 -7.85 6.21 6.87
C TRP A 202 -6.40 5.78 7.04
N THR A 203 -6.19 4.54 7.52
CA THR A 203 -4.82 4.06 7.77
C THR A 203 -3.99 3.97 6.49
N TYR A 204 -4.57 3.63 5.34
CA TYR A 204 -3.83 3.52 4.07
C TYR A 204 -3.30 4.87 3.58
N ASN A 205 -4.00 5.99 3.81
CA ASN A 205 -3.49 7.33 3.50
C ASN A 205 -2.23 7.63 4.32
N GLN A 206 -2.23 7.32 5.63
CA GLN A 206 -1.01 7.45 6.42
C GLN A 206 0.12 6.59 5.86
N GLY A 207 -0.20 5.35 5.46
CA GLY A 207 0.77 4.40 4.94
C GLY A 207 1.39 4.84 3.62
N VAL A 208 0.60 5.20 2.63
CA VAL A 208 1.11 5.48 1.28
C VAL A 208 1.97 6.73 1.25
N ILE A 209 1.59 7.79 1.98
CA ILE A 209 2.44 9.00 2.07
C ILE A 209 3.75 8.71 2.81
N ILE A 210 3.75 7.90 3.87
CA ILE A 210 4.97 7.43 4.54
C ILE A 210 5.88 6.73 3.53
N GLY A 211 5.34 5.83 2.71
CA GLY A 211 6.08 5.15 1.64
C GLY A 211 6.66 6.12 0.61
N GLY A 212 5.87 7.11 0.19
CA GLY A 212 6.29 8.15 -0.75
C GLY A 212 7.45 9.00 -0.22
N LEU A 213 7.34 9.45 1.02
CA LEU A 213 8.38 10.25 1.69
C LEU A 213 9.66 9.44 1.93
N THR A 214 9.54 8.16 2.31
CA THR A 214 10.67 7.26 2.44
C THR A 214 11.42 7.14 1.10
N VAL A 215 10.69 7.00 0.00
CA VAL A 215 11.30 6.94 -1.36
C VAL A 215 11.96 8.27 -1.74
N LEU A 216 11.37 9.41 -1.42
CA LEU A 216 12.02 10.72 -1.65
C LEU A 216 13.33 10.83 -0.87
N HIS A 217 13.35 10.38 0.39
CA HIS A 217 14.60 10.32 1.16
C HIS A 217 15.64 9.40 0.50
N GLU A 218 15.25 8.19 0.06
CA GLU A 218 16.14 7.25 -0.64
C GLU A 218 16.80 7.88 -1.89
N ILE A 219 16.04 8.69 -2.63
CA ILE A 219 16.50 9.29 -3.90
C ILE A 219 17.38 10.52 -3.65
N THR A 220 16.99 11.37 -2.70
CA THR A 220 17.58 12.71 -2.52
C THR A 220 18.64 12.76 -1.41
N GLY A 221 18.60 11.84 -0.44
CA GLY A 221 19.39 11.88 0.77
C GLY A 221 18.91 12.92 1.79
N ASP A 222 17.81 13.67 1.50
CA ASP A 222 17.30 14.71 2.40
C ASP A 222 16.54 14.07 3.58
N GLY A 223 17.07 14.28 4.79
CA GLY A 223 16.48 13.77 6.04
C GLY A 223 15.13 14.43 6.41
N ALA A 224 14.78 15.57 5.81
CA ALA A 224 13.51 16.23 6.07
C ALA A 224 12.31 15.36 5.67
N TYR A 225 12.41 14.62 4.55
CA TYR A 225 11.37 13.67 4.13
C TYR A 225 11.19 12.54 5.14
N LEU A 226 12.29 12.00 5.64
CA LEU A 226 12.24 10.95 6.65
C LEU A 226 11.60 11.45 7.96
N GLY A 227 11.96 12.67 8.41
CA GLY A 227 11.35 13.30 9.56
C GLY A 227 9.84 13.51 9.45
N GLN A 228 9.35 13.88 8.25
CA GLN A 228 7.91 14.00 7.99
C GLN A 228 7.22 12.63 7.99
N ALA A 229 7.82 11.61 7.38
CA ALA A 229 7.30 10.23 7.43
C ALA A 229 7.18 9.71 8.87
N GLU A 230 8.18 9.97 9.70
CA GLU A 230 8.19 9.59 11.12
C GLU A 230 7.11 10.33 11.92
N ALA A 231 6.88 11.62 11.64
CA ALA A 231 5.84 12.40 12.30
C ALA A 231 4.43 11.85 11.98
N ILE A 232 4.16 11.51 10.72
CA ILE A 232 2.89 10.90 10.32
C ILE A 232 2.75 9.51 10.93
N ALA A 233 3.81 8.69 10.93
CA ALA A 233 3.81 7.37 11.56
C ALA A 233 3.49 7.47 13.06
N ALA A 234 4.14 8.39 13.79
CA ALA A 234 3.88 8.61 15.21
C ALA A 234 2.43 9.03 15.48
N ALA A 235 1.85 9.92 14.65
CA ALA A 235 0.45 10.30 14.75
C ALA A 235 -0.49 9.11 14.52
N ALA A 236 -0.22 8.28 13.49
CA ALA A 236 -1.03 7.10 13.20
C ALA A 236 -0.96 6.05 14.33
N LEU A 237 0.23 5.77 14.86
CA LEU A 237 0.41 4.83 15.97
C LEU A 237 -0.31 5.30 17.24
N ARG A 238 -0.40 6.60 17.48
CA ARG A 238 -1.08 7.19 18.61
C ARG A 238 -2.60 7.18 18.47
N ASP A 239 -3.12 7.57 17.30
CA ASP A 239 -4.54 7.95 17.15
C ASP A 239 -5.38 6.91 16.37
N LEU A 240 -4.75 6.02 15.58
CA LEU A 240 -5.44 5.00 14.78
C LEU A 240 -5.30 3.60 15.37
N THR A 241 -5.30 3.48 16.67
CA THR A 241 -5.17 2.21 17.38
C THR A 241 -6.24 2.03 18.45
N VAL A 242 -6.48 0.76 18.79
CA VAL A 242 -7.26 0.36 19.97
C VAL A 242 -6.37 -0.47 20.91
N PRO A 243 -6.64 -0.48 22.22
CA PRO A 243 -5.84 -1.25 23.17
C PRO A 243 -5.73 -2.75 22.77
N PRO A 244 -4.56 -3.36 22.91
CA PRO A 244 -3.28 -2.81 23.40
C PRO A 244 -2.32 -2.33 22.29
N GLY A 245 -2.73 -1.45 21.39
CA GLY A 245 -1.94 -0.93 20.27
C GLY A 245 -2.20 -1.69 18.96
N ILE A 246 -3.44 -2.12 18.75
CA ILE A 246 -3.87 -2.78 17.50
C ILE A 246 -4.44 -1.75 16.54
N LEU A 247 -3.92 -1.73 15.33
CA LEU A 247 -4.36 -0.83 14.27
C LEU A 247 -5.84 -1.05 13.95
N ALA A 248 -6.60 0.03 13.88
CA ALA A 248 -8.04 0.01 13.62
C ALA A 248 -8.43 1.17 12.72
N GLU A 249 -9.36 0.92 11.80
CA GLU A 249 -9.96 1.99 11.00
C GLU A 249 -10.98 2.81 11.83
N PRO A 250 -11.21 4.08 11.45
CA PRO A 250 -12.18 4.92 12.16
C PRO A 250 -13.58 4.33 12.26
N ASP A 251 -14.00 3.51 11.30
CA ASP A 251 -15.31 2.88 11.22
C ASP A 251 -15.35 1.40 11.66
N GLU A 252 -14.27 0.86 12.22
CA GLU A 252 -14.30 -0.46 12.87
C GLU A 252 -15.08 -0.45 14.21
N ARG A 253 -15.52 0.72 14.67
CA ARG A 253 -16.30 0.85 15.90
C ARG A 253 -17.67 0.17 15.77
N PRO A 254 -18.20 -0.40 16.84
CA PRO A 254 -19.54 -1.00 16.84
C PRO A 254 -20.58 0.03 16.36
N GLY A 255 -21.41 -0.37 15.38
CA GLY A 255 -22.48 0.49 14.82
C GLY A 255 -22.08 1.47 13.72
N ALA A 256 -20.81 1.57 13.37
CA ALA A 256 -20.40 2.40 12.23
C ALA A 256 -20.85 1.79 10.89
N ALA A 257 -21.22 2.64 9.94
CA ALA A 257 -21.45 2.22 8.56
C ALA A 257 -20.10 1.79 7.95
N ARG A 258 -20.01 0.54 7.49
CA ARG A 258 -18.76 -0.01 6.96
C ARG A 258 -18.60 0.32 5.49
N ASN A 259 -17.47 0.94 5.14
CA ASN A 259 -17.03 1.10 3.76
C ASN A 259 -16.60 -0.28 3.20
N GLY A 260 -16.89 -0.57 1.92
CA GLY A 260 -16.48 -1.80 1.24
C GLY A 260 -14.97 -1.94 1.04
N ASP A 261 -14.23 -0.83 1.00
CA ASP A 261 -12.79 -0.76 0.71
C ASP A 261 -11.91 -0.87 1.97
N GLN A 262 -12.40 -0.39 3.09
CA GLN A 262 -11.72 -0.35 4.38
C GLN A 262 -10.98 -1.65 4.78
N PRO A 263 -11.47 -2.87 4.50
CA PRO A 263 -10.78 -4.10 4.91
C PRO A 263 -9.35 -4.25 4.38
N GLN A 264 -8.99 -3.52 3.30
CA GLN A 264 -7.66 -3.56 2.70
C GLN A 264 -6.65 -2.61 3.40
N PHE A 265 -7.11 -1.55 4.04
CA PHE A 265 -6.31 -0.36 4.36
C PHE A 265 -5.18 -0.64 5.36
N LYS A 266 -5.46 -1.34 6.45
CA LYS A 266 -4.47 -1.59 7.52
C LYS A 266 -3.21 -2.29 7.06
N GLY A 267 -3.34 -3.26 6.15
CA GLY A 267 -2.20 -3.96 5.57
C GLY A 267 -1.29 -3.04 4.78
N ILE A 268 -1.90 -2.11 4.03
CA ILE A 268 -1.17 -1.10 3.26
C ILE A 268 -0.36 -0.18 4.19
N PHE A 269 -0.94 0.25 5.33
CA PHE A 269 -0.22 0.99 6.35
C PHE A 269 0.99 0.20 6.86
N ILE A 270 0.78 -1.03 7.33
CA ILE A 270 1.85 -1.88 7.88
C ILE A 270 2.96 -2.14 6.87
N ARG A 271 2.62 -2.36 5.60
CA ARG A 271 3.59 -2.53 4.51
C ARG A 271 4.52 -1.32 4.37
N ASN A 272 3.98 -0.11 4.40
CA ASN A 272 4.76 1.12 4.28
C ASN A 272 5.48 1.50 5.58
N LEU A 273 4.92 1.19 6.75
CA LEU A 273 5.62 1.32 8.03
C LEU A 273 6.85 0.40 8.08
N TYR A 274 6.75 -0.79 7.51
CA TYR A 274 7.91 -1.68 7.37
C TYR A 274 9.01 -1.05 6.49
N GLU A 275 8.64 -0.42 5.36
CA GLU A 275 9.62 0.28 4.52
C GLU A 275 10.26 1.45 5.26
N LEU A 276 9.49 2.25 6.00
CA LEU A 276 10.05 3.29 6.88
C LEU A 276 11.04 2.69 7.89
N ASN A 277 10.68 1.58 8.55
CA ASN A 277 11.55 0.93 9.53
C ASN A 277 12.86 0.40 8.93
N ARG A 278 12.93 0.14 7.63
CA ARG A 278 14.18 -0.25 6.95
C ARG A 278 15.17 0.92 6.83
N HIS A 279 14.67 2.15 6.71
CA HIS A 279 15.49 3.37 6.53
C HIS A 279 15.68 4.13 7.85
N SER A 280 14.75 4.01 8.77
CA SER A 280 14.82 4.53 10.14
C SER A 280 14.42 3.44 11.14
N PRO A 281 15.32 2.49 11.46
CA PRO A 281 15.02 1.38 12.36
C PRO A 281 14.67 1.86 13.76
N ARG A 282 13.43 1.54 14.22
CA ARG A 282 12.96 1.86 15.57
C ARG A 282 12.31 0.63 16.20
N ALA A 283 12.64 0.42 17.49
CA ALA A 283 12.02 -0.66 18.26
C ALA A 283 10.49 -0.52 18.29
N GLU A 284 9.97 0.69 18.34
CA GLU A 284 8.55 1.01 18.33
C GLU A 284 7.86 0.48 17.07
N TYR A 285 8.41 0.73 15.88
CA TYR A 285 7.84 0.27 14.61
C TYR A 285 7.86 -1.27 14.51
N ARG A 286 9.02 -1.86 14.85
CA ARG A 286 9.17 -3.30 14.92
C ARG A 286 8.16 -3.95 15.86
N ASP A 287 8.03 -3.42 17.07
CA ASP A 287 7.13 -3.95 18.08
C ASP A 287 5.66 -3.78 17.69
N PHE A 288 5.31 -2.67 17.06
CA PHE A 288 3.97 -2.42 16.52
C PHE A 288 3.61 -3.44 15.42
N ILE A 289 4.49 -3.66 14.44
CA ILE A 289 4.28 -4.64 13.37
C ILE A 289 4.09 -6.04 13.95
N LEU A 290 4.94 -6.48 14.87
CA LEU A 290 4.85 -7.81 15.49
C LEU A 290 3.61 -7.98 16.35
N THR A 291 3.19 -6.93 17.08
CA THR A 291 1.98 -6.94 17.90
C THR A 291 0.74 -7.11 17.03
N ASN A 292 0.63 -6.37 15.94
CA ASN A 292 -0.49 -6.45 14.99
C ASN A 292 -0.53 -7.80 14.27
N ALA A 293 0.60 -8.28 13.74
CA ALA A 293 0.70 -9.59 13.08
C ALA A 293 0.35 -10.75 14.05
N THR A 294 0.75 -10.65 15.31
CA THR A 294 0.41 -11.65 16.33
C THR A 294 -1.07 -11.62 16.66
N SER A 295 -1.65 -10.43 16.85
CA SER A 295 -3.05 -10.27 17.20
C SER A 295 -3.98 -10.80 16.11
N LEU A 296 -3.78 -10.37 14.85
CA LEU A 296 -4.61 -10.81 13.73
C LEU A 296 -4.60 -12.35 13.58
N TRP A 297 -3.42 -12.96 13.76
CA TRP A 297 -3.30 -14.42 13.60
C TRP A 297 -3.92 -15.22 14.74
N ARG A 298 -3.79 -14.74 15.97
CA ARG A 298 -4.30 -15.45 17.16
C ARG A 298 -5.78 -15.20 17.42
N ASN A 299 -6.26 -13.97 17.14
CA ASN A 299 -7.57 -13.52 17.60
C ASN A 299 -8.60 -13.42 16.47
N ALA A 300 -8.16 -13.06 15.24
CA ALA A 300 -9.05 -12.77 14.11
C ALA A 300 -9.04 -13.82 13.01
N ARG A 301 -8.46 -15.00 13.24
CA ARG A 301 -8.31 -16.07 12.26
C ARG A 301 -9.28 -17.23 12.51
N ASN A 302 -9.83 -17.78 11.42
CA ASN A 302 -10.59 -19.03 11.46
C ASN A 302 -9.70 -20.27 11.21
N ARG A 303 -10.30 -21.47 11.30
CA ARG A 303 -9.61 -22.76 11.09
C ARG A 303 -9.11 -23.00 9.67
N ARG A 304 -9.47 -22.13 8.70
CA ARG A 304 -9.04 -22.17 7.30
C ARG A 304 -7.92 -21.18 6.99
N ASP A 305 -7.29 -20.60 8.01
CA ASP A 305 -6.26 -19.57 7.91
C ASP A 305 -6.73 -18.27 7.23
N GLN A 306 -8.03 -18.01 7.31
CA GLN A 306 -8.64 -16.79 6.81
C GLN A 306 -8.79 -15.79 7.96
N VAL A 307 -8.45 -14.52 7.72
CA VAL A 307 -8.44 -13.46 8.73
C VAL A 307 -9.62 -12.52 8.52
N GLY A 308 -10.22 -12.08 9.63
CA GLY A 308 -11.33 -11.13 9.67
C GLY A 308 -10.87 -9.66 9.66
N LEU A 309 -11.86 -8.75 9.77
CA LEU A 309 -11.64 -7.32 9.72
C LEU A 309 -10.93 -6.79 10.98
N ALA A 310 -11.52 -6.96 12.15
CA ALA A 310 -10.95 -6.46 13.39
C ALA A 310 -9.80 -7.38 13.83
N TRP A 311 -8.57 -6.82 13.85
CA TRP A 311 -7.39 -7.61 14.23
C TRP A 311 -7.31 -7.96 15.71
N THR A 312 -8.13 -7.33 16.54
CA THR A 312 -8.36 -7.75 17.92
C THR A 312 -9.22 -9.02 18.02
N GLY A 313 -9.92 -9.41 16.94
CA GLY A 313 -10.91 -10.47 16.92
C GLY A 313 -12.26 -10.04 17.49
N PRO A 314 -13.22 -10.94 17.54
CA PRO A 314 -13.16 -12.27 16.94
C PRO A 314 -13.26 -12.26 15.40
N PHE A 315 -13.02 -13.40 14.77
CA PHE A 315 -13.23 -13.56 13.32
C PHE A 315 -14.71 -13.27 12.95
N ASP A 316 -14.90 -12.38 11.96
CA ASP A 316 -16.22 -12.03 11.41
C ASP A 316 -16.53 -12.77 10.11
N ARG A 317 -15.79 -12.48 9.08
CA ARG A 317 -15.89 -13.09 7.75
C ARG A 317 -14.57 -12.94 7.01
N ALA A 318 -14.42 -13.64 5.88
CA ALA A 318 -13.24 -13.56 5.03
C ALA A 318 -13.61 -13.13 3.60
N ASP A 319 -12.75 -12.31 3.04
CA ASP A 319 -12.69 -11.93 1.63
C ASP A 319 -11.23 -11.61 1.27
N VAL A 320 -11.01 -11.26 0.01
CA VAL A 320 -9.66 -10.99 -0.51
C VAL A 320 -9.03 -9.76 0.12
N ALA A 321 -9.81 -8.70 0.38
CA ALA A 321 -9.32 -7.47 0.97
C ALA A 321 -8.78 -7.71 2.39
N ARG A 322 -9.56 -8.39 3.25
CA ARG A 322 -9.13 -8.78 4.60
C ARG A 322 -7.90 -9.68 4.58
N GLN A 323 -7.90 -10.66 3.67
CA GLN A 323 -6.81 -11.63 3.58
C GLN A 323 -5.52 -11.01 3.03
N GLY A 324 -5.63 -10.12 2.03
CA GLY A 324 -4.50 -9.35 1.49
C GLY A 324 -3.89 -8.43 2.55
N SER A 325 -4.74 -7.71 3.28
CA SER A 325 -4.35 -6.86 4.41
C SER A 325 -3.59 -7.65 5.50
N ALA A 326 -4.09 -8.83 5.85
CA ALA A 326 -3.42 -9.71 6.82
C ALA A 326 -2.07 -10.22 6.29
N LEU A 327 -1.98 -10.57 5.00
CA LEU A 327 -0.74 -11.04 4.39
C LEU A 327 0.33 -9.93 4.36
N ASP A 328 -0.05 -8.69 4.08
CA ASP A 328 0.87 -7.54 4.17
C ASP A 328 1.48 -7.42 5.57
N ALA A 329 0.65 -7.50 6.62
CA ALA A 329 1.12 -7.43 8.01
C ALA A 329 2.03 -8.61 8.39
N LEU A 330 1.71 -9.82 7.94
CA LEU A 330 2.54 -11.00 8.18
C LEU A 330 3.86 -10.95 7.41
N ASN A 331 3.85 -10.45 6.17
CA ASN A 331 5.07 -10.22 5.39
C ASN A 331 6.00 -9.19 6.07
N ALA A 332 5.43 -8.13 6.61
CA ALA A 332 6.19 -7.14 7.37
C ALA A 332 6.81 -7.78 8.64
N ALA A 333 6.04 -8.61 9.36
CA ALA A 333 6.55 -9.33 10.53
C ALA A 333 7.70 -10.28 10.17
N VAL A 334 7.63 -10.99 9.04
CA VAL A 334 8.76 -11.77 8.52
C VAL A 334 9.96 -10.86 8.28
N GLY A 335 9.76 -9.71 7.60
CA GLY A 335 10.85 -8.79 7.27
C GLY A 335 11.56 -8.19 8.48
N VAL A 336 10.85 -7.87 9.57
CA VAL A 336 11.46 -7.31 10.79
C VAL A 336 12.08 -8.38 11.72
N THR A 337 11.80 -9.66 11.48
CA THR A 337 12.38 -10.78 12.29
C THR A 337 13.46 -11.54 11.56
N ASP A 338 13.43 -11.56 10.24
CA ASP A 338 14.42 -12.24 9.39
C ASP A 338 14.68 -11.36 8.15
N PRO A 339 15.57 -10.35 8.27
CA PRO A 339 15.79 -9.38 7.20
C PRO A 339 16.46 -9.97 5.95
N GLY A 340 16.89 -11.26 5.96
CA GLY A 340 17.53 -11.92 4.82
C GLY A 340 18.95 -11.41 4.52
N PRO A 341 19.74 -12.14 3.75
CA PRO A 341 21.06 -11.68 3.33
C PRO A 341 20.91 -10.54 2.30
N GLY A 342 21.21 -9.33 2.70
CA GLY A 342 21.15 -8.10 1.90
C GLY A 342 20.31 -6.98 2.51
N ASN A 343 19.67 -7.20 3.64
CA ASN A 343 18.87 -6.23 4.39
C ASN A 343 19.43 -5.99 5.82
N THR A 344 20.70 -6.16 6.03
CA THR A 344 21.38 -5.67 7.25
C THR A 344 21.53 -4.17 7.12
N PRO A 345 21.19 -3.40 8.20
CA PRO A 345 21.27 -1.94 8.21
C PRO A 345 22.69 -1.43 7.97
#